data_813a4cf9cdcd557e5becda9a70603504
#
_entry.id   813a4cf9cdcd557e5becda9a70603504
#
_cell.length_a   1.000
_cell.length_b   1.000
_cell.length_c   1.000
_cell.angle_alpha   90.00
_cell.angle_beta   90.00
_cell.angle_gamma   90.00
#
_symmetry.space_group_name_H-M   'P 1'
#
loop_
_entity.id
_entity.type
_entity.pdbx_description
1 polymer ?
#
loop_
_entity_poly.entity_id
_entity_poly.type
_entity_poly.pdbx_seq_one_letter_code
_entity_poly.pdbx_strand_id
1 'polypeptide(L)'
;MLYQAIYVDPGAVAIRYPRGGEPTPPDGYQYEKEPFRIFGDPGAKRCLVTYGRLFDTCLQAIGELDDTFVIKLNRIRPIAPEAVAAAAKAQGIWFYEEATVSGGVGQTLAALLEEKGTSARFFHKAVPDTFVKHASVDSQLRKFGLDKASIVSEVNHAEENPA
;
A
#
# COMPACT_ATOMS: atom_id res chain seq x y z
N MET A 1 5.19 -5.70 -15.96
CA MET A 1 5.53 -6.84 -15.08
C MET A 1 5.99 -8.08 -15.87
N LEU A 2 5.17 -8.70 -16.75
CA LEU A 2 5.58 -9.91 -17.51
C LEU A 2 6.87 -9.74 -18.28
N TYR A 3 7.01 -8.67 -19.07
CA TYR A 3 8.25 -8.39 -19.82
C TYR A 3 9.46 -8.29 -18.89
N GLN A 4 9.32 -7.59 -17.76
CA GLN A 4 10.36 -7.46 -16.74
C GLN A 4 10.80 -8.83 -16.20
N ALA A 5 9.82 -9.66 -15.80
CA ALA A 5 10.08 -10.98 -15.24
C ALA A 5 10.72 -11.97 -16.23
N ILE A 6 10.38 -11.86 -17.53
CA ILE A 6 10.87 -12.79 -18.56
C ILE A 6 12.23 -12.37 -19.12
N TYR A 7 12.45 -11.06 -19.29
CA TYR A 7 13.60 -10.57 -20.08
C TYR A 7 14.61 -9.75 -19.30
N VAL A 8 14.30 -9.35 -18.07
CA VAL A 8 15.16 -8.42 -17.32
C VAL A 8 15.60 -8.97 -15.97
N ASP A 9 14.68 -9.51 -15.17
CA ASP A 9 15.02 -10.00 -13.83
C ASP A 9 15.71 -11.38 -13.91
N PRO A 10 16.88 -11.56 -13.29
CA PRO A 10 17.54 -12.85 -13.29
C PRO A 10 16.86 -13.81 -12.30
N GLY A 11 16.70 -15.08 -12.70
CA GLY A 11 16.20 -16.14 -11.84
C GLY A 11 14.68 -16.27 -11.80
N ALA A 12 14.16 -16.90 -10.75
CA ALA A 12 12.74 -17.15 -10.58
C ALA A 12 12.00 -15.90 -10.12
N VAL A 13 10.91 -15.55 -10.81
CA VAL A 13 10.05 -14.41 -10.51
C VAL A 13 8.61 -14.85 -10.30
N ALA A 14 7.99 -14.41 -9.23
CA ALA A 14 6.56 -14.61 -8.99
C ALA A 14 5.81 -13.29 -9.25
N ILE A 15 4.78 -13.35 -10.09
CA ILE A 15 3.93 -12.21 -10.42
C ILE A 15 2.57 -12.42 -9.76
N ARG A 16 2.16 -11.46 -8.92
CA ARG A 16 0.82 -11.42 -8.31
C ARG A 16 -0.05 -10.41 -9.04
N TYR A 17 -1.24 -10.83 -9.41
CA TYR A 17 -2.24 -9.95 -10.02
C TYR A 17 -3.61 -10.22 -9.41
N PRO A 18 -4.50 -9.21 -9.28
CA PRO A 18 -5.82 -9.37 -8.72
C PRO A 18 -6.73 -10.15 -9.67
N ARG A 19 -7.73 -10.85 -9.12
CA ARG A 19 -8.86 -11.37 -9.89
C ARG A 19 -9.84 -10.25 -10.18
N GLY A 20 -10.37 -10.17 -11.41
CA GLY A 20 -11.32 -9.15 -11.85
C GLY A 20 -10.69 -8.15 -12.82
N GLY A 21 -11.40 -7.06 -13.12
CA GLY A 21 -10.90 -5.99 -13.99
C GLY A 21 -9.77 -5.18 -13.35
N GLU A 22 -8.90 -4.65 -14.18
CA GLU A 22 -7.94 -3.63 -13.74
C GLU A 22 -8.65 -2.27 -13.59
N PRO A 23 -8.35 -1.51 -12.53
CA PRO A 23 -8.76 -0.11 -12.48
C PRO A 23 -8.11 0.66 -13.63
N THR A 24 -8.79 1.69 -14.13
CA THR A 24 -8.21 2.57 -15.13
C THR A 24 -7.02 3.32 -14.52
N PRO A 25 -5.82 3.22 -15.08
CA PRO A 25 -4.68 3.97 -14.56
C PRO A 25 -4.98 5.48 -14.59
N PRO A 26 -4.44 6.26 -13.64
CA PRO A 26 -4.53 7.72 -13.69
C PRO A 26 -4.01 8.28 -15.01
N ASP A 27 -4.54 9.42 -15.45
CA ASP A 27 -4.07 10.11 -16.65
C ASP A 27 -2.56 10.35 -16.59
N GLY A 28 -1.86 10.03 -17.67
CA GLY A 28 -0.40 10.13 -17.74
C GLY A 28 0.38 9.05 -16.97
N TYR A 29 -0.29 8.04 -16.41
CA TYR A 29 0.37 6.91 -15.77
C TYR A 29 1.18 6.12 -16.80
N GLN A 30 2.48 5.99 -16.55
CA GLN A 30 3.35 5.11 -17.33
C GLN A 30 3.71 3.88 -16.51
N TYR A 31 3.68 2.70 -17.15
CA TYR A 31 4.16 1.46 -16.54
C TYR A 31 5.68 1.52 -16.42
N GLU A 32 6.14 1.84 -15.23
CA GLU A 32 7.56 1.99 -14.96
C GLU A 32 8.20 0.68 -14.53
N LYS A 33 9.50 0.56 -14.80
CA LYS A 33 10.33 -0.57 -14.37
C LYS A 33 10.77 -0.44 -12.91
N GLU A 34 10.49 0.71 -12.30
CA GLU A 34 10.91 1.04 -10.95
C GLU A 34 10.24 0.15 -9.91
N PRO A 35 10.95 -0.25 -8.84
CA PRO A 35 10.41 -1.14 -7.81
C PRO A 35 9.27 -0.50 -7.00
N PHE A 36 9.17 0.82 -6.98
CA PHE A 36 8.09 1.59 -6.35
C PHE A 36 7.90 2.94 -7.03
N ARG A 37 6.80 3.61 -6.73
CA ARG A 37 6.52 4.98 -7.15
C ARG A 37 5.82 5.77 -6.05
N ILE A 38 6.09 7.07 -5.98
CA ILE A 38 5.46 8.01 -5.04
C ILE A 38 4.47 8.89 -5.80
N PHE A 39 3.30 9.12 -5.21
CA PHE A 39 2.24 10.01 -5.69
C PHE A 39 1.90 11.00 -4.59
N GLY A 40 1.88 12.28 -4.91
CA GLY A 40 1.76 13.38 -3.95
C GLY A 40 3.11 13.91 -3.49
N ASP A 41 3.11 14.74 -2.45
CA ASP A 41 4.32 15.34 -1.90
C ASP A 41 5.01 14.39 -0.91
N PRO A 42 6.24 13.89 -1.20
CA PRO A 42 6.97 13.02 -0.27
C PRO A 42 7.42 13.70 1.02
N GLY A 43 7.21 14.99 1.16
CA GLY A 43 7.41 15.77 2.39
C GLY A 43 6.20 15.82 3.31
N ALA A 44 5.05 15.29 2.88
CA ALA A 44 3.83 15.25 3.66
C ALA A 44 3.98 14.35 4.91
N LYS A 45 3.18 14.63 5.94
CA LYS A 45 3.27 13.96 7.25
C LYS A 45 2.68 12.55 7.24
N ARG A 46 1.76 12.26 6.32
CA ARG A 46 1.03 11.00 6.23
C ARG A 46 1.44 10.23 4.99
N CYS A 47 1.77 8.96 5.16
CA CYS A 47 2.17 8.07 4.09
C CYS A 47 1.22 6.87 4.00
N LEU A 48 0.53 6.70 2.88
CA LEU A 48 -0.16 5.46 2.56
C LEU A 48 0.77 4.57 1.76
N VAL A 49 0.98 3.33 2.16
CA VAL A 49 1.78 2.35 1.43
C VAL A 49 0.88 1.21 0.98
N THR A 50 0.97 0.83 -0.27
CA THR A 50 0.13 -0.24 -0.82
C THR A 50 0.71 -0.86 -2.08
N TYR A 51 0.07 -1.90 -2.58
CA TYR A 51 0.36 -2.55 -3.86
C TYR A 51 -0.92 -3.11 -4.51
N GLY A 52 -0.79 -3.49 -5.77
CA GLY A 52 -1.90 -4.11 -6.51
C GLY A 52 -3.10 -3.18 -6.66
N ARG A 53 -4.31 -3.73 -6.53
CA ARG A 53 -5.59 -3.02 -6.75
C ARG A 53 -5.82 -1.88 -5.77
N LEU A 54 -5.42 -2.03 -4.53
CA LEU A 54 -5.64 -1.00 -3.50
C LEU A 54 -4.91 0.31 -3.79
N PHE A 55 -3.97 0.31 -4.74
CA PHE A 55 -3.33 1.53 -5.18
C PHE A 55 -4.33 2.57 -5.69
N ASP A 56 -5.27 2.17 -6.54
CA ASP A 56 -6.31 3.08 -7.03
C ASP A 56 -7.18 3.61 -5.89
N THR A 57 -7.56 2.75 -4.96
CA THR A 57 -8.33 3.12 -3.77
C THR A 57 -7.57 4.13 -2.90
N CYS A 58 -6.29 3.91 -2.63
CA CYS A 58 -5.45 4.84 -1.87
C CYS A 58 -5.24 6.16 -2.63
N LEU A 59 -5.05 6.11 -3.96
CA LEU A 59 -4.89 7.31 -4.78
C LEU A 59 -6.16 8.18 -4.75
N GLN A 60 -7.33 7.58 -4.80
CA GLN A 60 -8.59 8.30 -4.63
C GLN A 60 -8.77 8.85 -3.21
N ALA A 61 -8.29 8.13 -2.20
CA ALA A 61 -8.38 8.56 -0.80
C ALA A 61 -7.53 9.81 -0.53
N ILE A 62 -6.32 9.93 -1.09
CA ILE A 62 -5.49 11.13 -0.89
C ILE A 62 -6.09 12.39 -1.52
N GLY A 63 -7.04 12.28 -2.45
CA GLY A 63 -7.81 13.42 -2.94
C GLY A 63 -8.75 14.03 -1.89
N GLU A 64 -9.02 13.33 -0.77
CA GLU A 64 -9.84 13.78 0.36
C GLU A 64 -9.03 13.90 1.67
N LEU A 65 -7.72 13.68 1.61
CA LEU A 65 -6.80 13.72 2.76
C LEU A 65 -5.77 14.82 2.56
N ASP A 66 -5.66 15.73 3.51
CA ASP A 66 -4.62 16.74 3.50
C ASP A 66 -3.27 16.13 3.91
N ASP A 67 -2.16 16.74 3.49
CA ASP A 67 -0.80 16.42 3.94
C ASP A 67 -0.48 14.92 3.86
N THR A 68 -0.89 14.28 2.73
CA THR A 68 -0.82 12.83 2.53
C THR A 68 -0.24 12.48 1.16
N PHE A 69 0.62 11.46 1.12
CA PHE A 69 1.14 10.88 -0.13
C PHE A 69 1.00 9.36 -0.14
N VAL A 70 1.11 8.77 -1.34
CA VAL A 70 1.04 7.31 -1.53
C VAL A 70 2.36 6.78 -2.06
N ILE A 71 2.84 5.68 -1.48
CA ILE A 71 3.88 4.83 -2.04
C ILE A 71 3.22 3.58 -2.62
N LYS A 72 3.28 3.44 -3.94
CA LYS A 72 2.90 2.22 -4.64
C LYS A 72 4.11 1.30 -4.76
N LEU A 73 4.04 0.12 -4.16
CA LEU A 73 5.06 -0.91 -4.36
C LEU A 73 4.76 -1.68 -5.64
N ASN A 74 5.66 -1.61 -6.63
CA ASN A 74 5.62 -2.43 -7.85
C ASN A 74 6.32 -3.77 -7.62
N ARG A 75 7.33 -3.78 -6.73
CA ARG A 75 8.02 -4.98 -6.23
C ARG A 75 7.79 -5.08 -4.73
N ILE A 76 7.18 -6.18 -4.29
CA ILE A 76 6.85 -6.41 -2.87
C ILE A 76 7.91 -7.25 -2.14
N ARG A 77 8.78 -7.94 -2.87
CA ARG A 77 9.91 -8.71 -2.33
C ARG A 77 11.09 -8.70 -3.31
N PRO A 78 12.26 -8.20 -2.87
CA PRO A 78 12.44 -7.38 -1.68
C PRO A 78 11.75 -6.02 -1.83
N ILE A 79 11.34 -5.41 -0.71
CA ILE A 79 10.91 -4.00 -0.69
C ILE A 79 12.15 -3.15 -0.91
N ALA A 80 12.05 -2.17 -1.80
CA ALA A 80 13.18 -1.27 -2.09
C ALA A 80 13.55 -0.44 -0.85
N PRO A 81 14.83 -0.40 -0.45
CA PRO A 81 15.28 0.40 0.69
C PRO A 81 14.92 1.89 0.59
N GLU A 82 14.84 2.41 -0.63
CA GLU A 82 14.45 3.80 -0.92
C GLU A 82 12.96 4.03 -0.62
N ALA A 83 12.09 3.04 -0.86
CA ALA A 83 10.68 3.11 -0.48
C ALA A 83 10.52 3.14 1.04
N VAL A 84 11.26 2.29 1.76
CA VAL A 84 11.29 2.30 3.24
C VAL A 84 11.80 3.64 3.75
N ALA A 85 12.87 4.19 3.15
CA ALA A 85 13.44 5.47 3.55
C ALA A 85 12.48 6.65 3.27
N ALA A 86 11.70 6.59 2.20
CA ALA A 86 10.67 7.59 1.90
C ALA A 86 9.51 7.52 2.93
N ALA A 87 9.01 6.32 3.21
CA ALA A 87 7.95 6.12 4.21
C ALA A 87 8.39 6.56 5.61
N ALA A 88 9.64 6.27 6.00
CA ALA A 88 10.18 6.59 7.32
C ALA A 88 10.27 8.09 7.64
N LYS A 89 10.11 8.97 6.64
CA LYS A 89 10.09 10.43 6.84
C LYS A 89 8.73 10.93 7.33
N ALA A 90 7.66 10.17 7.11
CA ALA A 90 6.33 10.56 7.55
C ALA A 90 6.19 10.42 9.09
N GLN A 91 5.20 11.08 9.66
CA GLN A 91 4.83 10.95 11.08
C GLN A 91 3.90 9.74 11.31
N GLY A 92 3.06 9.44 10.31
CA GLY A 92 2.17 8.28 10.31
C GLY A 92 2.27 7.52 8.99
N ILE A 93 2.32 6.20 9.07
CA ILE A 93 2.42 5.29 7.94
C ILE A 93 1.27 4.30 8.02
N TRP A 94 0.41 4.25 7.00
CA TRP A 94 -0.69 3.29 6.86
C TRP A 94 -0.39 2.33 5.72
N PHE A 95 -0.29 1.05 6.05
CA PHE A 95 -0.09 0.01 5.04
C PHE A 95 -1.40 -0.74 4.80
N TYR A 96 -1.86 -0.73 3.55
CA TYR A 96 -3.09 -1.39 3.12
C TYR A 96 -2.78 -2.54 2.15
N GLU A 97 -3.26 -3.75 2.47
CA GLU A 97 -3.09 -4.92 1.60
C GLU A 97 -4.29 -5.88 1.65
N GLU A 98 -4.54 -6.59 0.53
CA GLU A 98 -5.56 -7.65 0.42
C GLU A 98 -5.07 -9.02 0.92
N ALA A 99 -3.86 -9.10 1.47
CA ALA A 99 -3.34 -10.31 2.11
C ALA A 99 -3.83 -10.44 3.56
N THR A 100 -3.52 -11.53 4.21
CA THR A 100 -3.72 -11.68 5.66
C THR A 100 -2.71 -10.84 6.45
N VAL A 101 -3.10 -10.38 7.62
CA VAL A 101 -2.19 -9.64 8.54
C VAL A 101 -0.95 -10.48 8.82
N SER A 102 -1.14 -11.76 9.17
CA SER A 102 -0.03 -12.67 9.45
C SER A 102 0.65 -13.10 8.14
N GLY A 103 1.94 -12.89 8.04
CA GLY A 103 2.76 -13.20 6.86
C GLY A 103 2.58 -12.24 5.67
N GLY A 104 1.80 -11.17 5.83
CA GLY A 104 1.62 -10.13 4.84
C GLY A 104 2.88 -9.29 4.60
N VAL A 105 2.85 -8.49 3.54
CA VAL A 105 3.96 -7.57 3.19
C VAL A 105 4.10 -6.46 4.23
N GLY A 106 2.99 -6.06 4.87
CA GLY A 106 2.99 -5.05 5.93
C GLY A 106 3.86 -5.42 7.13
N GLN A 107 3.89 -6.69 7.53
CA GLN A 107 4.80 -7.15 8.59
C GLN A 107 6.28 -7.00 8.18
N THR A 108 6.60 -7.28 6.92
CA THR A 108 7.96 -7.08 6.40
C THR A 108 8.33 -5.59 6.40
N LEU A 109 7.40 -4.72 5.99
CA LEU A 109 7.64 -3.28 6.02
C LEU A 109 7.81 -2.76 7.45
N ALA A 110 6.99 -3.23 8.40
CA ALA A 110 7.11 -2.86 9.81
C ALA A 110 8.50 -3.17 10.37
N ALA A 111 9.02 -4.39 10.12
CA ALA A 111 10.36 -4.79 10.55
C ALA A 111 11.45 -3.90 9.93
N LEU A 112 11.35 -3.60 8.63
CA LEU A 112 12.31 -2.72 7.95
C LEU A 112 12.27 -1.27 8.46
N LEU A 113 11.10 -0.78 8.84
CA LEU A 113 10.94 0.54 9.46
C LEU A 113 11.54 0.57 10.87
N GLU A 114 11.35 -0.49 11.65
CA GLU A 114 11.97 -0.65 12.98
C GLU A 114 13.51 -0.68 12.87
N GLU A 115 14.05 -1.48 11.95
CA GLU A 115 15.50 -1.51 11.65
C GLU A 115 16.03 -0.13 11.25
N LYS A 116 15.21 0.68 10.58
CA LYS A 116 15.54 2.05 10.19
C LYS A 116 15.51 3.03 11.37
N GLY A 117 14.91 2.66 12.49
CA GLY A 117 14.80 3.49 13.69
C GLY A 117 13.84 4.66 13.51
N THR A 118 12.77 4.53 12.69
CA THR A 118 11.79 5.60 12.52
C THR A 118 10.93 5.75 13.78
N SER A 119 10.56 7.00 14.10
CA SER A 119 9.57 7.33 15.13
C SER A 119 8.14 7.41 14.58
N ALA A 120 7.93 7.14 13.29
CA ALA A 120 6.62 7.17 12.67
C ALA A 120 5.71 6.10 13.27
N ARG A 121 4.43 6.46 13.52
CA ARG A 121 3.41 5.48 13.90
C ARG A 121 3.09 4.61 12.69
N PHE A 122 3.05 3.30 12.87
CA PHE A 122 2.75 2.35 11.80
C PHE A 122 1.40 1.66 12.03
N PHE A 123 0.53 1.74 11.03
CA PHE A 123 -0.79 1.12 11.01
C PHE A 123 -0.86 0.11 9.88
N HIS A 124 -1.23 -1.13 10.17
CA HIS A 124 -1.34 -2.19 9.19
C HIS A 124 -2.78 -2.66 9.06
N LYS A 125 -3.38 -2.40 7.91
CA LYS A 125 -4.73 -2.83 7.57
C LYS A 125 -4.68 -3.91 6.50
N ALA A 126 -5.16 -5.09 6.85
CA ALA A 126 -5.19 -6.24 5.99
C ALA A 126 -6.40 -7.12 6.33
N VAL A 127 -6.63 -8.17 5.55
CA VAL A 127 -7.69 -9.13 5.87
C VAL A 127 -7.27 -9.91 7.13
N PRO A 128 -8.10 -9.99 8.17
CA PRO A 128 -7.80 -10.80 9.34
C PRO A 128 -7.71 -12.29 8.97
N ASP A 129 -6.99 -13.08 9.79
CA ASP A 129 -6.89 -14.52 9.59
C ASP A 129 -8.24 -15.20 9.90
N THR A 130 -9.13 -15.18 8.92
CA THR A 130 -10.49 -15.71 9.03
C THR A 130 -10.97 -16.25 7.68
N PHE A 131 -11.95 -17.15 7.71
CA PHE A 131 -12.58 -17.61 6.49
C PHE A 131 -13.42 -16.51 5.84
N VAL A 132 -13.00 -16.05 4.66
CA VAL A 132 -13.72 -15.03 3.89
C VAL A 132 -14.86 -15.66 3.12
N LYS A 133 -16.10 -15.35 3.50
CA LYS A 133 -17.31 -15.83 2.80
C LYS A 133 -17.37 -15.23 1.40
N HIS A 134 -17.96 -15.96 0.46
CA HIS A 134 -18.16 -15.48 -0.91
C HIS A 134 -19.02 -14.20 -0.93
N ALA A 135 -18.52 -13.18 -1.59
CA ALA A 135 -19.20 -11.91 -1.82
C ALA A 135 -18.53 -11.17 -3.00
N SER A 136 -19.12 -10.06 -3.45
CA SER A 136 -18.45 -9.17 -4.41
C SER A 136 -17.18 -8.56 -3.80
N VAL A 137 -16.22 -8.21 -4.65
CA VAL A 137 -14.96 -7.57 -4.22
C VAL A 137 -15.25 -6.31 -3.40
N ASP A 138 -16.13 -5.44 -3.88
CA ASP A 138 -16.48 -4.19 -3.19
C ASP A 138 -17.11 -4.42 -1.80
N SER A 139 -17.93 -5.47 -1.67
CA SER A 139 -18.49 -5.84 -0.37
C SER A 139 -17.43 -6.34 0.59
N GLN A 140 -16.44 -7.09 0.08
CA GLN A 140 -15.32 -7.58 0.88
C GLN A 140 -14.38 -6.44 1.29
N LEU A 141 -14.03 -5.54 0.37
CA LEU A 141 -13.21 -4.37 0.69
C LEU A 141 -13.86 -3.51 1.78
N ARG A 142 -15.15 -3.20 1.65
CA ARG A 142 -15.89 -2.48 2.69
C ARG A 142 -15.92 -3.22 4.02
N LYS A 143 -16.16 -4.52 4.00
CA LYS A 143 -16.20 -5.34 5.22
C LYS A 143 -14.89 -5.29 6.00
N PHE A 144 -13.77 -5.24 5.30
CA PHE A 144 -12.44 -5.25 5.91
C PHE A 144 -11.82 -3.86 6.07
N GLY A 145 -12.56 -2.80 5.74
CA GLY A 145 -12.08 -1.42 5.86
C GLY A 145 -10.98 -1.07 4.86
N LEU A 146 -11.03 -1.70 3.68
CA LEU A 146 -10.07 -1.50 2.58
C LEU A 146 -10.67 -0.67 1.43
N ASP A 147 -11.88 -0.15 1.60
CA ASP A 147 -12.50 0.80 0.67
C ASP A 147 -12.10 2.24 0.99
N LYS A 148 -12.29 3.13 0.01
CA LYS A 148 -11.89 4.53 0.10
C LYS A 148 -12.43 5.24 1.35
N ALA A 149 -13.72 5.11 1.64
CA ALA A 149 -14.35 5.79 2.78
C ALA A 149 -13.76 5.35 4.12
N SER A 150 -13.48 4.05 4.25
CA SER A 150 -12.83 3.47 5.43
C SER A 150 -11.40 3.97 5.59
N ILE A 151 -10.62 4.05 4.50
CA ILE A 151 -9.25 4.57 4.50
C ILE A 151 -9.24 6.04 4.95
N VAL A 152 -10.09 6.89 4.37
CA VAL A 152 -10.18 8.31 4.74
C VAL A 152 -10.55 8.47 6.21
N SER A 153 -11.55 7.72 6.67
CA SER A 153 -12.00 7.74 8.07
C SER A 153 -10.88 7.31 9.03
N GLU A 154 -10.18 6.22 8.74
CA GLU A 154 -9.11 5.68 9.59
C GLU A 154 -7.93 6.65 9.73
N VAL A 155 -7.50 7.25 8.59
CA VAL A 155 -6.38 8.18 8.59
C VAL A 155 -6.72 9.46 9.38
N ASN A 156 -7.93 9.99 9.25
CA ASN A 156 -8.36 11.18 9.99
C ASN A 156 -8.53 10.91 11.50
N HIS A 157 -9.13 9.76 11.88
CA HIS A 157 -9.32 9.42 13.31
C HIS A 157 -8.02 9.14 14.07
N ALA A 158 -6.97 8.68 13.37
CA ALA A 158 -5.67 8.44 14.01
C ALA A 158 -4.97 9.73 14.47
N GLU A 159 -5.39 10.90 13.99
CA GLU A 159 -4.92 12.20 14.47
C GLU A 159 -5.68 12.68 15.72
N GLU A 160 -6.97 12.36 15.82
CA GLU A 160 -7.81 12.79 16.91
C GLU A 160 -7.52 12.04 18.24
N ASN A 161 -6.94 10.83 18.15
CA ASN A 161 -6.54 10.01 19.29
C ASN A 161 -5.07 9.60 19.18
N PRO A 162 -4.13 10.50 19.52
CA PRO A 162 -2.73 10.11 19.68
C PRO A 162 -2.60 9.22 20.92
N ALA A 163 -2.49 7.89 20.70
CA ALA A 163 -2.20 6.92 21.76
C ALA A 163 -0.80 7.10 22.33
#